data_b094bbea48f4ce43fcf1036c88d5f115
#
_entry.id   b094bbea48f4ce43fcf1036c88d5f115
#
_cell.length_a   1.000
_cell.length_b   1.000
_cell.length_c   1.000
_cell.angle_alpha   90.00
_cell.angle_beta   90.00
_cell.angle_gamma   90.00
#
_symmetry.space_group_name_H-M   'P 1'
#
loop_
_entity.id
_entity.type
_entity.pdbx_description
1 polymer ?
#
loop_
_entity_poly.entity_id
_entity_poly.type
_entity_poly.pdbx_seq_one_letter_code
_entity_poly.pdbx_strand_id
1 'polypeptide(L)'
;MVHKRSLVKALAVAAFVPAALLAQAQDLAVTVGVTAGPHAQIAEVAKQVAARQGLKVRLVEFGDFIQPNAALSTGDLDANIYQHQPFLDAQNKDRGYKLVPVAKAVNQQMGVYSRKLRKLADLKSGARVGIPNDPTNGSRALMVLAKQGLITLKADAGARASVLDITANPRKLRFVELEAAQLARALDDLDAAAVNSSYAVAAGLSPQGDSLALEDVNTPYVTVLIVTRAGHENSKGLQAFVKAYQSPEVKAFVEKTFKGAYTTAW
;
A
#
# COMPACT_ATOMS: atom_id res chain seq x y z
N MET A 1 -32.93 49.74 -81.62
CA MET A 1 -33.32 48.56 -80.80
C MET A 1 -32.20 48.24 -79.82
N VAL A 2 -32.39 48.54 -78.54
CA VAL A 2 -31.37 48.45 -77.54
C VAL A 2 -31.83 47.39 -76.53
N HIS A 3 -31.10 46.30 -76.47
CA HIS A 3 -31.35 45.20 -75.46
C HIS A 3 -30.66 45.53 -74.16
N LYS A 4 -31.46 45.75 -73.10
CA LYS A 4 -30.99 45.85 -71.74
C LYS A 4 -30.79 44.46 -71.21
N ARG A 5 -29.54 44.08 -70.85
CA ARG A 5 -29.21 42.86 -70.08
C ARG A 5 -29.22 43.21 -68.59
N SER A 6 -30.17 42.66 -67.87
CA SER A 6 -30.23 42.73 -66.40
C SER A 6 -29.23 41.75 -65.78
N LEU A 7 -28.29 42.29 -65.02
CA LEU A 7 -27.39 41.49 -64.17
C LEU A 7 -28.10 41.15 -62.83
N VAL A 8 -28.40 39.89 -62.61
CA VAL A 8 -28.84 39.39 -61.29
C VAL A 8 -27.60 39.12 -60.47
N LYS A 9 -27.37 39.86 -59.39
CA LYS A 9 -26.33 39.62 -58.41
C LYS A 9 -26.87 38.62 -57.43
N ALA A 10 -26.36 37.36 -57.42
CA ALA A 10 -26.61 36.36 -56.42
C ALA A 10 -25.74 36.67 -55.18
N LEU A 11 -26.40 36.99 -54.09
CA LEU A 11 -25.77 37.17 -52.78
C LEU A 11 -25.56 35.75 -52.12
N ALA A 12 -24.33 35.26 -52.08
CA ALA A 12 -24.01 34.05 -51.38
C ALA A 12 -23.88 34.37 -49.86
N VAL A 13 -24.86 33.94 -49.04
CA VAL A 13 -24.80 34.01 -47.61
C VAL A 13 -23.94 32.84 -47.16
N ALA A 14 -22.70 33.09 -46.77
CA ALA A 14 -21.84 32.10 -46.11
C ALA A 14 -22.36 31.85 -44.68
N ALA A 15 -23.00 30.74 -44.48
CA ALA A 15 -23.37 30.28 -43.14
C ALA A 15 -22.09 29.90 -42.34
N PHE A 16 -21.74 30.78 -41.40
CA PHE A 16 -20.67 30.54 -40.45
C PHE A 16 -21.20 29.54 -39.42
N VAL A 17 -20.91 28.25 -39.61
CA VAL A 17 -21.15 27.24 -38.59
C VAL A 17 -20.04 27.39 -37.52
N PRO A 18 -20.34 27.78 -36.27
CA PRO A 18 -19.34 27.78 -35.24
C PRO A 18 -18.93 26.33 -35.04
N ALA A 19 -17.66 26.01 -35.35
CA ALA A 19 -17.04 24.76 -34.94
C ALA A 19 -17.04 24.74 -33.39
N ALA A 20 -18.10 24.18 -32.81
CA ALA A 20 -18.11 23.87 -31.40
C ALA A 20 -16.86 23.02 -31.14
N LEU A 21 -15.91 23.59 -30.43
CA LEU A 21 -14.78 22.87 -29.86
C LEU A 21 -15.39 21.73 -28.98
N LEU A 22 -15.50 20.55 -29.55
CA LEU A 22 -15.57 19.33 -28.79
C LEU A 22 -14.22 19.25 -28.06
N ALA A 23 -14.16 19.88 -26.89
CA ALA A 23 -13.14 19.58 -25.91
C ALA A 23 -13.30 18.09 -25.63
N GLN A 24 -12.50 17.27 -26.31
CA GLN A 24 -12.34 15.87 -25.93
C GLN A 24 -11.92 15.91 -24.48
N ALA A 25 -12.84 15.58 -23.58
CA ALA A 25 -12.50 15.26 -22.21
C ALA A 25 -11.50 14.12 -22.32
N GLN A 26 -10.22 14.44 -22.18
CA GLN A 26 -9.15 13.46 -22.17
C GLN A 26 -9.51 12.54 -21.02
N ASP A 27 -9.90 11.30 -21.32
CA ASP A 27 -10.26 10.30 -20.34
C ASP A 27 -9.12 10.23 -19.32
N LEU A 28 -9.36 10.78 -18.13
CA LEU A 28 -8.38 10.71 -17.05
C LEU A 28 -8.17 9.23 -16.73
N ALA A 29 -6.93 8.78 -16.79
CA ALA A 29 -6.56 7.42 -16.49
C ALA A 29 -5.43 7.39 -15.46
N VAL A 30 -5.41 6.35 -14.62
CA VAL A 30 -4.35 6.11 -13.65
C VAL A 30 -4.15 4.60 -13.46
N THR A 31 -2.89 4.17 -13.41
CA THR A 31 -2.53 2.80 -13.11
C THR A 31 -1.95 2.72 -11.70
N VAL A 32 -2.57 1.92 -10.84
CA VAL A 32 -2.21 1.81 -9.43
C VAL A 32 -1.80 0.39 -9.08
N GLY A 33 -0.59 0.23 -8.55
CA GLY A 33 -0.08 -1.02 -8.02
C GLY A 33 -0.52 -1.23 -6.56
N VAL A 34 -0.99 -2.41 -6.24
CA VAL A 34 -1.40 -2.79 -4.88
C VAL A 34 -0.90 -4.19 -4.55
N THR A 35 -0.72 -4.51 -3.28
CA THR A 35 -0.56 -5.93 -2.92
C THR A 35 -1.92 -6.62 -2.87
N ALA A 36 -1.94 -7.89 -3.25
CA ALA A 36 -3.12 -8.74 -3.20
C ALA A 36 -3.73 -8.80 -1.80
N GLY A 37 -5.03 -9.03 -1.71
CA GLY A 37 -5.77 -9.08 -0.46
C GLY A 37 -6.36 -7.71 -0.06
N PRO A 38 -6.23 -7.26 1.20
CA PRO A 38 -6.92 -6.06 1.70
C PRO A 38 -6.66 -4.79 0.89
N HIS A 39 -5.42 -4.53 0.45
CA HIS A 39 -5.10 -3.34 -0.34
C HIS A 39 -5.79 -3.35 -1.69
N ALA A 40 -5.84 -4.50 -2.37
CA ALA A 40 -6.56 -4.66 -3.63
C ALA A 40 -8.07 -4.48 -3.44
N GLN A 41 -8.66 -5.04 -2.38
CA GLN A 41 -10.08 -4.89 -2.07
C GLN A 41 -10.47 -3.42 -1.81
N ILE A 42 -9.67 -2.69 -1.05
CA ILE A 42 -9.91 -1.26 -0.77
C ILE A 42 -9.76 -0.44 -2.06
N ALA A 43 -8.71 -0.71 -2.85
CA ALA A 43 -8.48 -0.01 -4.10
C ALA A 43 -9.57 -0.29 -5.15
N GLU A 44 -10.18 -1.48 -5.16
CA GLU A 44 -11.30 -1.79 -6.06
C GLU A 44 -12.54 -0.94 -5.72
N VAL A 45 -12.84 -0.71 -4.44
CA VAL A 45 -13.91 0.22 -4.04
C VAL A 45 -13.57 1.65 -4.48
N ALA A 46 -12.33 2.09 -4.27
CA ALA A 46 -11.88 3.39 -4.72
C ALA A 46 -11.98 3.56 -6.25
N LYS A 47 -11.66 2.51 -7.03
CA LYS A 47 -11.82 2.47 -8.48
C LYS A 47 -13.29 2.64 -8.90
N GLN A 48 -14.22 2.00 -8.18
CA GLN A 48 -15.66 2.17 -8.44
C GLN A 48 -16.14 3.60 -8.17
N VAL A 49 -15.66 4.22 -7.07
CA VAL A 49 -15.90 5.64 -6.78
C VAL A 49 -15.34 6.52 -7.89
N ALA A 50 -14.09 6.29 -8.29
CA ALA A 50 -13.40 7.04 -9.34
C ALA A 50 -14.10 6.94 -10.70
N ALA A 51 -14.59 5.75 -11.05
CA ALA A 51 -15.29 5.51 -12.32
C ALA A 51 -16.56 6.37 -12.44
N ARG A 52 -17.32 6.55 -11.36
CA ARG A 52 -18.49 7.43 -11.33
C ARG A 52 -18.14 8.92 -11.52
N GLN A 53 -16.86 9.26 -11.33
CA GLN A 53 -16.32 10.62 -11.55
C GLN A 53 -15.58 10.76 -12.89
N GLY A 54 -15.68 9.76 -13.78
CA GLY A 54 -15.05 9.78 -15.11
C GLY A 54 -13.56 9.44 -15.11
N LEU A 55 -13.01 8.88 -14.03
CA LEU A 55 -11.61 8.43 -13.97
C LEU A 55 -11.52 6.92 -14.27
N LYS A 56 -10.72 6.56 -15.27
CA LYS A 56 -10.36 5.17 -15.55
C LYS A 56 -9.21 4.72 -14.66
N VAL A 57 -9.46 3.77 -13.76
CA VAL A 57 -8.43 3.19 -12.88
C VAL A 57 -8.10 1.77 -13.32
N ARG A 58 -6.82 1.51 -13.60
CA ARG A 58 -6.29 0.17 -13.79
C ARG A 58 -5.55 -0.25 -12.53
N LEU A 59 -5.98 -1.32 -11.89
CA LEU A 59 -5.27 -1.93 -10.77
C LEU A 59 -4.33 -3.02 -11.25
N VAL A 60 -3.13 -3.07 -10.67
CA VAL A 60 -2.13 -4.13 -10.88
C VAL A 60 -1.81 -4.73 -9.52
N GLU A 61 -2.11 -6.01 -9.35
CA GLU A 61 -1.86 -6.71 -8.09
C GLU A 61 -0.51 -7.39 -8.08
N PHE A 62 0.18 -7.30 -6.95
CA PHE A 62 1.50 -7.91 -6.69
C PHE A 62 1.40 -8.87 -5.50
N GLY A 63 2.14 -9.98 -5.58
CA GLY A 63 2.21 -10.97 -4.51
C GLY A 63 3.27 -10.69 -3.44
N ASP A 64 4.15 -9.70 -3.68
CA ASP A 64 5.31 -9.38 -2.83
C ASP A 64 5.49 -7.87 -2.61
N PHE A 65 6.50 -7.51 -1.82
CA PHE A 65 6.85 -6.11 -1.53
C PHE A 65 8.03 -5.58 -2.37
N ILE A 66 8.58 -6.37 -3.31
CA ILE A 66 9.76 -6.02 -4.11
C ILE A 66 9.35 -5.32 -5.40
N GLN A 67 8.43 -5.94 -6.14
CA GLN A 67 8.05 -5.53 -7.48
C GLN A 67 7.31 -4.18 -7.58
N PRO A 68 6.41 -3.79 -6.63
CA PRO A 68 5.60 -2.57 -6.83
C PRO A 68 6.42 -1.29 -6.97
N ASN A 69 7.52 -1.12 -6.23
CA ASN A 69 8.38 0.06 -6.35
C ASN A 69 9.24 0.02 -7.62
N ALA A 70 9.67 -1.14 -8.07
CA ALA A 70 10.36 -1.27 -9.34
C ALA A 70 9.44 -0.85 -10.51
N ALA A 71 8.22 -1.38 -10.56
CA ALA A 71 7.23 -1.03 -11.59
C ALA A 71 6.83 0.46 -11.53
N LEU A 72 6.73 1.04 -10.33
CA LEU A 72 6.47 2.48 -10.19
C LEU A 72 7.66 3.31 -10.69
N SER A 73 8.88 2.90 -10.36
CA SER A 73 10.10 3.61 -10.75
C SER A 73 10.32 3.64 -12.27
N THR A 74 9.96 2.55 -12.98
CA THR A 74 10.07 2.45 -14.45
C THR A 74 8.93 3.15 -15.20
N GLY A 75 7.84 3.52 -14.51
CA GLY A 75 6.69 4.19 -15.12
C GLY A 75 5.57 3.24 -15.56
N ASP A 76 5.66 1.95 -15.26
CA ASP A 76 4.60 0.97 -15.53
C ASP A 76 3.36 1.20 -14.65
N LEU A 77 3.56 1.91 -13.53
CA LEU A 77 2.53 2.40 -12.62
C LEU A 77 2.61 3.93 -12.49
N ASP A 78 1.49 4.55 -12.18
CA ASP A 78 1.41 5.96 -11.78
C ASP A 78 1.51 6.12 -10.26
N ALA A 79 1.01 5.14 -9.51
CA ALA A 79 1.10 5.10 -8.06
C ALA A 79 1.15 3.66 -7.54
N ASN A 80 1.55 3.49 -6.27
CA ASN A 80 1.33 2.24 -5.56
C ASN A 80 0.85 2.46 -4.11
N ILE A 81 0.22 1.43 -3.53
CA ILE A 81 -0.35 1.45 -2.17
C ILE A 81 -0.06 0.12 -1.50
N TYR A 82 0.99 0.05 -0.67
CA TYR A 82 1.36 -1.15 0.08
C TYR A 82 2.38 -0.89 1.18
N GLN A 83 3.07 0.25 1.16
CA GLN A 83 4.28 0.53 1.92
C GLN A 83 4.10 1.66 2.93
N HIS A 84 4.83 1.58 4.02
CA HIS A 84 4.97 2.63 5.03
C HIS A 84 6.23 3.48 4.81
N GLN A 85 6.34 4.63 5.48
CA GLN A 85 7.42 5.58 5.27
C GLN A 85 8.83 4.96 5.44
N PRO A 86 9.15 4.22 6.51
CA PRO A 86 10.49 3.64 6.65
C PRO A 86 10.86 2.67 5.51
N PHE A 87 9.89 1.94 4.93
CA PHE A 87 10.14 1.08 3.78
C PHE A 87 10.43 1.91 2.52
N LEU A 88 9.63 2.94 2.26
CA LEU A 88 9.84 3.86 1.14
C LEU A 88 11.22 4.50 1.19
N ASP A 89 11.63 5.00 2.37
CA ASP A 89 12.93 5.64 2.56
C ASP A 89 14.08 4.66 2.31
N ALA A 90 13.97 3.44 2.82
CA ALA A 90 14.95 2.38 2.59
C ALA A 90 15.05 2.02 1.10
N GLN A 91 13.91 1.83 0.41
CA GLN A 91 13.88 1.52 -1.03
C GLN A 91 14.49 2.66 -1.87
N ASN A 92 14.15 3.91 -1.58
CA ASN A 92 14.75 5.05 -2.25
C ASN A 92 16.27 5.08 -2.06
N LYS A 93 16.75 4.87 -0.82
CA LYS A 93 18.18 4.86 -0.50
C LYS A 93 18.92 3.70 -1.16
N ASP A 94 18.40 2.49 -1.02
CA ASP A 94 19.11 1.26 -1.38
C ASP A 94 19.04 0.97 -2.89
N ARG A 95 17.96 1.43 -3.57
CA ARG A 95 17.71 1.20 -5.00
C ARG A 95 17.88 2.44 -5.87
N GLY A 96 18.08 3.61 -5.24
CA GLY A 96 18.20 4.87 -5.96
C GLY A 96 16.87 5.37 -6.56
N TYR A 97 15.73 4.88 -6.07
CA TYR A 97 14.43 5.32 -6.54
C TYR A 97 14.15 6.77 -6.11
N LYS A 98 13.31 7.46 -6.87
CA LYS A 98 12.85 8.81 -6.57
C LYS A 98 11.33 8.78 -6.39
N LEU A 99 10.90 8.05 -5.38
CA LEU A 99 9.49 7.87 -5.06
C LEU A 99 9.10 8.74 -3.87
N VAL A 100 7.92 9.32 -3.93
CA VAL A 100 7.43 10.27 -2.92
C VAL A 100 6.00 9.94 -2.50
N PRO A 101 5.64 10.13 -1.22
CA PRO A 101 4.27 9.94 -0.77
C PRO A 101 3.40 11.12 -1.23
N VAL A 102 2.17 10.86 -1.62
CA VAL A 102 1.17 11.87 -1.98
C VAL A 102 0.00 11.93 -1.01
N ALA A 103 -0.31 10.82 -0.35
CA ALA A 103 -1.36 10.77 0.65
C ALA A 103 -1.16 9.58 1.60
N LYS A 104 -1.84 9.64 2.75
CA LYS A 104 -2.01 8.48 3.63
C LYS A 104 -3.16 7.61 3.10
N ALA A 105 -3.00 6.30 3.21
CA ALA A 105 -4.01 5.32 2.80
C ALA A 105 -4.73 4.74 4.02
N VAL A 106 -4.16 3.73 4.64
CA VAL A 106 -4.77 3.03 5.78
C VAL A 106 -3.72 2.76 6.85
N ASN A 107 -4.19 2.53 8.07
CA ASN A 107 -3.35 2.02 9.15
C ASN A 107 -3.54 0.51 9.27
N GLN A 108 -2.43 -0.19 9.52
CA GLN A 108 -2.38 -1.64 9.75
C GLN A 108 -1.22 -2.00 10.69
N GLN A 109 -1.48 -2.81 11.69
CA GLN A 109 -0.48 -3.23 12.67
C GLN A 109 0.13 -4.58 12.26
N MET A 110 1.44 -4.76 12.47
CA MET A 110 2.04 -6.08 12.42
C MET A 110 1.60 -6.88 13.65
N GLY A 111 1.27 -8.16 13.45
CA GLY A 111 0.93 -9.07 14.54
C GLY A 111 1.93 -10.22 14.67
N VAL A 112 2.08 -10.76 15.87
CA VAL A 112 2.77 -12.02 16.12
C VAL A 112 1.73 -13.11 16.29
N TYR A 113 1.83 -14.17 15.51
CA TYR A 113 0.86 -15.26 15.45
C TYR A 113 1.51 -16.61 15.75
N SER A 114 0.71 -17.57 16.17
CA SER A 114 1.10 -18.96 16.32
C SER A 114 -0.09 -19.89 16.11
N ARG A 115 0.14 -21.06 15.53
CA ARG A 115 -0.84 -22.17 15.52
C ARG A 115 -0.69 -23.12 16.70
N LYS A 116 0.41 -22.98 17.45
CA LYS A 116 0.81 -23.91 18.53
C LYS A 116 0.60 -23.32 19.92
N LEU A 117 0.60 -21.98 20.03
CA LEU A 117 0.61 -21.27 21.33
C LEU A 117 -0.63 -20.39 21.47
N ARG A 118 -1.01 -20.14 22.72
CA ARG A 118 -2.09 -19.20 23.07
C ARG A 118 -1.58 -17.87 23.59
N LYS A 119 -0.33 -17.79 24.02
CA LYS A 119 0.33 -16.55 24.49
C LYS A 119 1.84 -16.65 24.27
N LEU A 120 2.49 -15.50 24.06
CA LEU A 120 3.94 -15.45 23.83
C LEU A 120 4.76 -15.94 25.04
N ALA A 121 4.20 -15.84 26.24
CA ALA A 121 4.83 -16.35 27.44
C ALA A 121 5.10 -17.88 27.39
N ASP A 122 4.38 -18.61 26.56
CA ASP A 122 4.52 -20.07 26.42
C ASP A 122 5.64 -20.48 25.44
N LEU A 123 6.32 -19.52 24.77
CA LEU A 123 7.49 -19.79 23.92
C LEU A 123 8.59 -20.49 24.74
N LYS A 124 8.97 -21.67 24.31
CA LYS A 124 10.05 -22.47 24.96
C LYS A 124 11.43 -21.91 24.57
N SER A 125 12.42 -22.27 25.36
CA SER A 125 13.82 -21.99 25.00
C SER A 125 14.16 -22.69 23.68
N GLY A 126 14.81 -21.94 22.76
CA GLY A 126 15.16 -22.42 21.43
C GLY A 126 14.02 -22.40 20.41
N ALA A 127 12.85 -21.85 20.76
CA ALA A 127 11.71 -21.75 19.84
C ALA A 127 12.08 -21.01 18.54
N ARG A 128 11.49 -21.46 17.42
CA ARG A 128 11.70 -20.89 16.09
C ARG A 128 10.68 -19.78 15.84
N VAL A 129 11.15 -18.56 15.62
CA VAL A 129 10.31 -17.38 15.38
C VAL A 129 10.58 -16.83 14.01
N GLY A 130 9.56 -16.82 13.13
CA GLY A 130 9.64 -16.24 11.81
C GLY A 130 9.56 -14.72 11.83
N ILE A 131 10.39 -14.06 11.02
CA ILE A 131 10.37 -12.62 10.82
C ILE A 131 10.56 -12.30 9.32
N PRO A 132 10.07 -11.14 8.82
CA PRO A 132 10.35 -10.72 7.45
C PRO A 132 11.85 -10.53 7.21
N ASN A 133 12.32 -10.90 6.00
CA ASN A 133 13.72 -10.78 5.61
C ASN A 133 14.08 -9.41 5.00
N ASP A 134 13.09 -8.53 4.75
CA ASP A 134 13.40 -7.17 4.36
C ASP A 134 13.81 -6.32 5.58
N PRO A 135 14.80 -5.42 5.40
CA PRO A 135 15.43 -4.73 6.53
C PRO A 135 14.46 -3.97 7.43
N THR A 136 13.40 -3.38 6.87
CA THR A 136 12.49 -2.53 7.63
C THR A 136 11.39 -3.32 8.33
N ASN A 137 10.81 -4.34 7.69
CA ASN A 137 9.82 -5.20 8.35
C ASN A 137 10.49 -6.21 9.29
N GLY A 138 11.72 -6.67 9.00
CA GLY A 138 12.52 -7.45 9.95
C GLY A 138 12.79 -6.66 11.23
N SER A 139 13.25 -5.42 11.11
CA SER A 139 13.42 -4.52 12.26
C SER A 139 12.11 -4.29 13.01
N ARG A 140 11.02 -4.00 12.30
CA ARG A 140 9.68 -3.84 12.86
C ARG A 140 9.25 -5.06 13.70
N ALA A 141 9.48 -6.27 13.19
CA ALA A 141 9.19 -7.52 13.88
C ALA A 141 10.02 -7.66 15.17
N LEU A 142 11.31 -7.37 15.11
CA LEU A 142 12.20 -7.39 16.28
C LEU A 142 11.76 -6.37 17.33
N MET A 143 11.31 -5.17 16.93
CA MET A 143 10.78 -4.16 17.85
C MET A 143 9.50 -4.63 18.55
N VAL A 144 8.58 -5.31 17.84
CA VAL A 144 7.39 -5.90 18.45
C VAL A 144 7.78 -6.94 19.50
N LEU A 145 8.73 -7.83 19.19
CA LEU A 145 9.20 -8.86 20.12
C LEU A 145 9.96 -8.27 21.32
N ALA A 146 10.73 -7.21 21.10
CA ALA A 146 11.43 -6.49 22.18
C ALA A 146 10.44 -5.80 23.13
N LYS A 147 9.37 -5.19 22.61
CA LYS A 147 8.30 -4.60 23.41
C LYS A 147 7.58 -5.65 24.30
N GLN A 148 7.55 -6.89 23.86
CA GLN A 148 7.02 -8.03 24.64
C GLN A 148 8.03 -8.62 25.65
N GLY A 149 9.23 -8.03 25.76
CA GLY A 149 10.28 -8.50 26.68
C GLY A 149 10.93 -9.83 26.28
N LEU A 150 10.74 -10.28 25.03
CA LEU A 150 11.30 -11.53 24.53
C LEU A 150 12.78 -11.42 24.16
N ILE A 151 13.20 -10.23 23.72
CA ILE A 151 14.57 -9.87 23.38
C ILE A 151 14.86 -8.43 23.82
N THR A 152 16.15 -8.07 23.85
CA THR A 152 16.58 -6.68 23.96
C THR A 152 17.40 -6.34 22.72
N LEU A 153 17.16 -5.17 22.14
CA LEU A 153 17.92 -4.63 21.01
C LEU A 153 18.92 -3.56 21.50
N LYS A 154 19.96 -3.30 20.73
CA LYS A 154 20.82 -2.14 20.92
C LYS A 154 19.98 -0.86 20.89
N ALA A 155 20.33 0.12 21.72
CA ALA A 155 19.56 1.36 21.85
C ALA A 155 19.52 2.20 20.54
N ASP A 156 20.53 2.08 19.70
CA ASP A 156 20.70 2.78 18.44
C ASP A 156 20.36 1.94 17.20
N ALA A 157 19.81 0.75 17.37
CA ALA A 157 19.52 -0.19 16.27
C ALA A 157 18.56 0.39 15.19
N GLY A 158 17.64 1.29 15.59
CA GLY A 158 16.79 2.06 14.67
C GLY A 158 15.90 1.23 13.75
N ALA A 159 15.48 1.87 12.64
CA ALA A 159 14.53 1.28 11.70
C ALA A 159 15.11 0.17 10.80
N ARG A 160 16.38 -0.19 10.98
CA ARG A 160 17.08 -1.25 10.25
C ARG A 160 17.73 -2.28 11.20
N ALA A 161 17.21 -2.38 12.43
CA ALA A 161 17.67 -3.39 13.38
C ALA A 161 17.60 -4.79 12.75
N SER A 162 18.62 -5.58 12.98
CA SER A 162 18.74 -6.97 12.52
C SER A 162 18.89 -7.92 13.70
N VAL A 163 18.92 -9.20 13.47
CA VAL A 163 19.18 -10.20 14.50
C VAL A 163 20.56 -10.01 15.16
N LEU A 164 21.51 -9.35 14.49
CA LEU A 164 22.84 -9.01 15.01
C LEU A 164 22.82 -7.88 16.05
N ASP A 165 21.71 -7.17 16.15
CA ASP A 165 21.52 -6.07 17.09
C ASP A 165 20.81 -6.53 18.38
N ILE A 166 20.56 -7.83 18.52
CA ILE A 166 20.00 -8.41 19.73
C ILE A 166 21.11 -8.50 20.80
N THR A 167 20.94 -7.77 21.90
CA THR A 167 21.87 -7.75 23.02
C THR A 167 21.49 -8.74 24.14
N ALA A 168 20.20 -9.12 24.21
CA ALA A 168 19.74 -10.16 25.11
C ALA A 168 18.64 -11.00 24.46
N ASN A 169 18.76 -12.32 24.61
CA ASN A 169 17.80 -13.31 24.12
C ASN A 169 17.70 -14.43 25.17
N PRO A 170 17.03 -14.17 26.31
CA PRO A 170 17.04 -15.09 27.47
C PRO A 170 16.43 -16.45 27.15
N ARG A 171 15.51 -16.50 26.17
CA ARG A 171 14.89 -17.75 25.72
C ARG A 171 15.63 -18.43 24.58
N LYS A 172 16.77 -17.90 24.14
CA LYS A 172 17.57 -18.42 23.02
C LYS A 172 16.72 -18.68 21.77
N LEU A 173 15.78 -17.74 21.48
CA LEU A 173 14.91 -17.80 20.31
C LEU A 173 15.76 -17.89 19.04
N ARG A 174 15.32 -18.72 18.10
CA ARG A 174 15.96 -18.89 16.78
C ARG A 174 15.13 -18.15 15.76
N PHE A 175 15.68 -17.10 15.19
CA PHE A 175 15.01 -16.31 14.15
C PHE A 175 15.14 -16.99 12.80
N VAL A 176 14.01 -17.07 12.07
CA VAL A 176 13.93 -17.59 10.70
C VAL A 176 13.45 -16.45 9.83
N GLU A 177 14.38 -15.91 9.04
CA GLU A 177 14.10 -14.79 8.13
C GLU A 177 13.52 -15.33 6.82
N LEU A 178 12.28 -14.94 6.49
CA LEU A 178 11.55 -15.36 5.31
C LEU A 178 10.96 -14.15 4.58
N GLU A 179 10.66 -14.31 3.31
CA GLU A 179 9.84 -13.33 2.60
C GLU A 179 8.51 -13.13 3.32
N ALA A 180 8.08 -11.87 3.47
CA ALA A 180 6.89 -11.53 4.24
C ALA A 180 5.64 -12.30 3.80
N ALA A 181 5.50 -12.56 2.49
CA ALA A 181 4.40 -13.34 1.91
C ALA A 181 4.36 -14.82 2.36
N GLN A 182 5.48 -15.37 2.81
CA GLN A 182 5.58 -16.79 3.20
C GLN A 182 5.27 -17.01 4.68
N LEU A 183 5.39 -15.99 5.54
CA LEU A 183 5.34 -16.12 6.99
C LEU A 183 4.02 -16.68 7.51
N ALA A 184 2.88 -16.29 6.93
CA ALA A 184 1.57 -16.81 7.36
C ALA A 184 1.44 -18.32 7.12
N ARG A 185 2.01 -18.83 6.02
CA ARG A 185 2.03 -20.28 5.73
C ARG A 185 3.06 -21.01 6.59
N ALA A 186 4.19 -20.37 6.86
CA ALA A 186 5.25 -20.97 7.68
C ALA A 186 4.85 -21.17 9.16
N LEU A 187 3.69 -20.66 9.60
CA LEU A 187 3.17 -20.88 10.97
C LEU A 187 2.95 -22.36 11.31
N ASP A 188 2.79 -23.24 10.33
CA ASP A 188 2.68 -24.67 10.57
C ASP A 188 4.00 -25.28 11.08
N ASP A 189 5.12 -24.77 10.57
CA ASP A 189 6.48 -25.25 10.89
C ASP A 189 7.16 -24.47 12.01
N LEU A 190 6.76 -23.22 12.22
CA LEU A 190 7.32 -22.31 13.21
C LEU A 190 6.57 -22.39 14.56
N ASP A 191 7.20 -21.92 15.62
CA ASP A 191 6.54 -21.80 16.92
C ASP A 191 5.73 -20.51 17.00
N ALA A 192 6.22 -19.44 16.37
CA ALA A 192 5.50 -18.18 16.13
C ALA A 192 6.08 -17.46 14.92
N ALA A 193 5.35 -16.48 14.38
CA ALA A 193 5.88 -15.57 13.37
C ALA A 193 5.28 -14.17 13.49
N ALA A 194 6.10 -13.16 13.22
CA ALA A 194 5.64 -11.79 13.02
C ALA A 194 5.19 -11.61 11.57
N VAL A 195 3.90 -11.35 11.35
CA VAL A 195 3.29 -11.32 10.02
C VAL A 195 2.69 -9.94 9.76
N ASN A 196 3.01 -9.36 8.60
CA ASN A 196 2.38 -8.13 8.13
C ASN A 196 0.87 -8.34 7.95
N SER A 197 0.06 -7.37 8.36
CA SER A 197 -1.41 -7.50 8.34
C SER A 197 -1.99 -7.87 6.98
N SER A 198 -1.40 -7.37 5.86
CA SER A 198 -1.85 -7.72 4.52
C SER A 198 -1.83 -9.24 4.27
N TYR A 199 -0.75 -9.90 4.68
CA TYR A 199 -0.62 -11.35 4.53
C TYR A 199 -1.35 -12.13 5.62
N ALA A 200 -1.44 -11.58 6.84
CA ALA A 200 -2.21 -12.20 7.92
C ALA A 200 -3.71 -12.28 7.56
N VAL A 201 -4.30 -11.15 7.16
CA VAL A 201 -5.71 -11.08 6.77
C VAL A 201 -6.00 -11.89 5.50
N ALA A 202 -5.11 -11.85 4.50
CA ALA A 202 -5.22 -12.68 3.30
C ALA A 202 -5.17 -14.19 3.61
N ALA A 203 -4.49 -14.59 4.69
CA ALA A 203 -4.44 -15.97 5.19
C ALA A 203 -5.59 -16.31 6.16
N GLY A 204 -6.57 -15.41 6.35
CA GLY A 204 -7.72 -15.61 7.24
C GLY A 204 -7.44 -15.36 8.72
N LEU A 205 -6.28 -14.79 9.08
CA LEU A 205 -5.95 -14.43 10.46
C LEU A 205 -6.52 -13.05 10.82
N SER A 206 -7.08 -12.94 12.00
CA SER A 206 -7.57 -11.68 12.56
C SER A 206 -6.48 -11.03 13.44
N PRO A 207 -5.96 -9.84 13.11
CA PRO A 207 -5.01 -9.15 13.96
C PRO A 207 -5.49 -8.97 15.39
N GLN A 208 -6.76 -8.64 15.60
CA GLN A 208 -7.35 -8.43 16.93
C GLN A 208 -7.72 -9.72 17.66
N GLY A 209 -8.05 -10.79 16.91
CA GLY A 209 -8.54 -12.05 17.49
C GLY A 209 -7.48 -13.14 17.65
N ASP A 210 -6.56 -13.24 16.68
CA ASP A 210 -5.63 -14.38 16.57
C ASP A 210 -4.18 -14.01 16.92
N SER A 211 -3.84 -12.71 17.01
CA SER A 211 -2.49 -12.33 17.34
C SER A 211 -2.19 -12.53 18.83
N LEU A 212 -0.99 -13.00 19.12
CA LEU A 212 -0.44 -13.11 20.47
C LEU A 212 0.14 -11.78 20.96
N ALA A 213 0.48 -10.89 20.04
CA ALA A 213 0.86 -9.50 20.27
C ALA A 213 0.63 -8.68 18.99
N LEU A 214 0.30 -7.41 19.19
CA LEU A 214 0.20 -6.42 18.12
C LEU A 214 1.26 -5.33 18.31
N GLU A 215 1.69 -4.78 17.21
CA GLU A 215 2.49 -3.58 17.14
C GLU A 215 1.78 -2.39 17.77
N ASP A 216 2.55 -1.43 18.28
CA ASP A 216 2.00 -0.16 18.75
C ASP A 216 1.46 0.68 17.58
N VAL A 217 0.26 1.24 17.74
CA VAL A 217 -0.38 2.09 16.73
C VAL A 217 0.38 3.39 16.44
N ASN A 218 1.25 3.82 17.35
CA ASN A 218 1.99 5.09 17.27
C ASN A 218 3.35 4.96 16.57
N THR A 219 3.61 3.84 15.87
CA THR A 219 4.85 3.66 15.13
C THR A 219 4.74 4.19 13.69
N PRO A 220 5.84 4.62 13.06
CA PRO A 220 5.83 5.08 11.66
C PRO A 220 5.57 3.94 10.65
N TYR A 221 5.52 2.69 11.11
CA TYR A 221 5.28 1.52 10.26
C TYR A 221 3.79 1.22 10.04
N VAL A 222 2.91 1.77 10.88
CA VAL A 222 1.49 1.46 10.87
C VAL A 222 0.79 2.07 9.66
N THR A 223 1.15 3.29 9.28
CA THR A 223 0.49 4.03 8.19
C THR A 223 1.04 3.63 6.82
N VAL A 224 0.17 3.09 5.98
CA VAL A 224 0.43 2.83 4.56
C VAL A 224 0.20 4.10 3.76
N LEU A 225 1.01 4.31 2.73
CA LEU A 225 1.05 5.50 1.89
C LEU A 225 0.56 5.20 0.47
N ILE A 226 -0.03 6.20 -0.17
CA ILE A 226 -0.15 6.29 -1.63
C ILE A 226 1.11 6.99 -2.12
N VAL A 227 1.88 6.32 -2.97
CA VAL A 227 3.22 6.74 -3.40
C VAL A 227 3.26 6.89 -4.91
N THR A 228 3.96 7.89 -5.41
CA THR A 228 4.22 8.12 -6.84
C THR A 228 5.69 8.45 -7.12
N ARG A 229 6.06 8.66 -8.39
CA ARG A 229 7.37 9.20 -8.75
C ARG A 229 7.43 10.69 -8.47
N ALA A 230 8.61 11.17 -8.05
CA ALA A 230 8.88 12.61 -7.90
C ALA A 230 8.57 13.36 -9.21
N GLY A 231 7.88 14.50 -9.10
CA GLY A 231 7.41 15.31 -10.21
C GLY A 231 6.05 14.90 -10.80
N HIS A 232 5.45 13.79 -10.31
CA HIS A 232 4.13 13.33 -10.75
C HIS A 232 3.03 13.53 -9.70
N GLU A 233 3.35 14.13 -8.56
CA GLU A 233 2.46 14.28 -7.40
C GLU A 233 1.15 15.00 -7.74
N ASN A 234 1.22 15.97 -8.65
CA ASN A 234 0.10 16.82 -9.02
C ASN A 234 -0.61 16.38 -10.32
N SER A 235 -0.35 15.17 -10.83
CA SER A 235 -1.06 14.68 -12.01
C SER A 235 -2.56 14.57 -11.72
N LYS A 236 -3.38 15.06 -12.66
CA LYS A 236 -4.85 15.14 -12.47
C LYS A 236 -5.47 13.78 -12.16
N GLY A 237 -5.04 12.73 -12.86
CA GLY A 237 -5.53 11.36 -12.64
C GLY A 237 -5.21 10.84 -11.24
N LEU A 238 -3.96 11.06 -10.77
CA LEU A 238 -3.55 10.65 -9.43
C LEU A 238 -4.32 11.41 -8.34
N GLN A 239 -4.45 12.72 -8.45
CA GLN A 239 -5.19 13.52 -7.47
C GLN A 239 -6.68 13.16 -7.42
N ALA A 240 -7.30 12.88 -8.57
CA ALA A 240 -8.66 12.37 -8.63
C ALA A 240 -8.79 10.99 -7.96
N PHE A 241 -7.80 10.09 -8.17
CA PHE A 241 -7.76 8.79 -7.49
C PHE A 241 -7.59 8.92 -5.97
N VAL A 242 -6.67 9.77 -5.51
CA VAL A 242 -6.49 10.04 -4.06
C VAL A 242 -7.81 10.48 -3.43
N LYS A 243 -8.52 11.42 -4.07
CA LYS A 243 -9.83 11.89 -3.60
C LYS A 243 -10.86 10.75 -3.55
N ALA A 244 -10.89 9.90 -4.57
CA ALA A 244 -11.78 8.74 -4.60
C ALA A 244 -11.42 7.71 -3.51
N TYR A 245 -10.12 7.45 -3.31
CA TYR A 245 -9.62 6.54 -2.28
C TYR A 245 -9.97 7.02 -0.86
N GLN A 246 -9.85 8.32 -0.61
CA GLN A 246 -10.17 8.93 0.69
C GLN A 246 -11.65 9.33 0.83
N SER A 247 -12.54 8.71 0.07
CA SER A 247 -13.97 8.97 0.13
C SER A 247 -14.66 8.35 1.36
N PRO A 248 -15.82 8.88 1.77
CA PRO A 248 -16.64 8.28 2.83
C PRO A 248 -17.07 6.84 2.52
N GLU A 249 -17.25 6.51 1.24
CA GLU A 249 -17.63 5.16 0.80
C GLU A 249 -16.51 4.15 1.04
N VAL A 250 -15.26 4.52 0.70
CA VAL A 250 -14.09 3.67 1.00
C VAL A 250 -13.90 3.53 2.51
N LYS A 251 -14.07 4.62 3.28
CA LYS A 251 -14.02 4.55 4.75
C LYS A 251 -15.04 3.55 5.30
N ALA A 252 -16.29 3.66 4.89
CA ALA A 252 -17.35 2.75 5.33
C ALA A 252 -17.05 1.29 4.97
N PHE A 253 -16.48 1.04 3.78
CA PHE A 253 -16.05 -0.28 3.37
C PHE A 253 -14.93 -0.83 4.29
N VAL A 254 -13.91 -0.02 4.58
CA VAL A 254 -12.79 -0.40 5.47
C VAL A 254 -13.30 -0.79 6.85
N GLU A 255 -14.13 0.06 7.46
CA GLU A 255 -14.69 -0.16 8.79
C GLU A 255 -15.55 -1.43 8.86
N LYS A 256 -16.44 -1.61 7.89
CA LYS A 256 -17.34 -2.77 7.82
C LYS A 256 -16.61 -4.08 7.56
N THR A 257 -15.63 -4.06 6.64
CA THR A 257 -14.99 -5.28 6.15
C THR A 257 -13.90 -5.77 7.08
N PHE A 258 -13.04 -4.86 7.55
CA PHE A 258 -11.83 -5.23 8.30
C PHE A 258 -11.97 -5.12 9.82
N LYS A 259 -13.09 -4.56 10.34
CA LYS A 259 -13.46 -4.57 11.76
C LYS A 259 -12.30 -4.21 12.71
N GLY A 260 -11.52 -3.18 12.34
CA GLY A 260 -10.38 -2.69 13.11
C GLY A 260 -9.02 -3.28 12.71
N ALA A 261 -8.95 -4.35 11.93
CA ALA A 261 -7.68 -4.84 11.36
C ALA A 261 -7.03 -3.80 10.43
N TYR A 262 -7.87 -3.02 9.77
CA TYR A 262 -7.51 -1.83 9.00
C TYR A 262 -8.37 -0.66 9.45
N THR A 263 -7.77 0.52 9.54
CA THR A 263 -8.47 1.79 9.77
C THR A 263 -8.03 2.82 8.74
N THR A 264 -8.85 3.81 8.45
CA THR A 264 -8.44 4.90 7.56
C THR A 264 -7.40 5.79 8.23
N ALA A 265 -6.45 6.31 7.44
CA ALA A 265 -5.38 7.19 7.93
C ALA A 265 -5.57 8.66 7.53
N TRP A 266 -6.80 9.00 7.04
CA TRP A 266 -7.25 10.34 6.67
C TRP A 266 -8.47 10.77 7.46
#